data_8551f4bba0a1c7e5d33aef40a8979fc9
#
_entry.id   8551f4bba0a1c7e5d33aef40a8979fc9
#
_cell.length_a   1.000
_cell.length_b   1.000
_cell.length_c   1.000
_cell.angle_alpha   90.00
_cell.angle_beta   90.00
_cell.angle_gamma   90.00
#
_symmetry.space_group_name_H-M   'P 1'
#
loop_
_entity.id
_entity.type
_entity.pdbx_description
1 polymer ?
#
loop_
_entity_poly.entity_id
_entity_poly.type
_entity_poly.pdbx_seq_one_letter_code
_entity_poly.pdbx_strand_id
1 'polypeptide(L)'
;MGVWPNGPFGWAWGVGRPIGPGASWGLGLGWGFGCLGKSFHMAHNNILHLGNLLGLIVLSWFLRCGQNAVALIGGATGRVGDPSGKSLERPELDLVTLEKNISGIGRIVEKILGCTQGVCENASKVQILNNYDWWKDVKFLDFLRNVGRYARLGTMMSKESVKKQLENAEQGMSYAEFTYQLLQGYDFVHLYEKEGVNVQIGGSDQWGNITAGTDLIRCIIGKSSENGAVVGNVPVVFELTFPLLLKSDGTKFGKSEDGAIWLSPSLLSPYKFYQYFFWVPDDDVVRCLKILTFLSIQEIAELERDVGKPGYRRLAEEVTRFVHGQEGLEEALKATEALKRGNSDTKLDWKTIEGIAADVPSCSMNYDQVLNILILDLYVSSGLLESKSAARRMLKQGGLYLNNAKVDGESKKIEADFIVDDKVILLSAGKKNKMRVNDRVLCSTLLNEEWSITGICDAASLKTGVGGDRSSLICP
;
A
#
# COMPACT_ATOMS: atom_id res chain seq x y z
N MET A 1 5.92 -2.94 -33.83
CA MET A 1 6.72 -2.99 -32.60
C MET A 1 7.26 -1.59 -32.36
N GLY A 2 6.69 -0.87 -31.41
CA GLY A 2 7.23 0.41 -30.97
C GLY A 2 7.95 0.18 -29.66
N VAL A 3 9.24 0.40 -29.62
CA VAL A 3 10.06 0.36 -28.42
C VAL A 3 10.14 1.78 -27.90
N TRP A 4 9.73 2.01 -26.65
CA TRP A 4 9.95 3.28 -25.96
C TRP A 4 11.45 3.40 -25.64
N PRO A 5 12.16 4.44 -26.09
CA PRO A 5 13.61 4.49 -25.98
C PRO A 5 14.14 4.67 -24.55
N ASN A 6 13.34 5.05 -23.56
CA ASN A 6 13.80 5.40 -22.21
C ASN A 6 12.94 4.86 -21.05
N GLY A 7 12.10 3.86 -21.25
CA GLY A 7 11.32 3.25 -20.15
C GLY A 7 12.03 2.03 -19.54
N PRO A 8 11.88 1.79 -18.24
CA PRO A 8 12.53 0.68 -17.53
C PRO A 8 12.06 -0.72 -17.96
N PHE A 9 11.06 -0.78 -18.84
CA PHE A 9 10.49 -2.02 -19.34
C PHE A 9 10.56 -2.04 -20.86
N GLY A 10 11.26 -3.03 -21.42
CA GLY A 10 11.18 -3.38 -22.84
C GLY A 10 9.83 -4.03 -23.14
N TRP A 11 8.76 -3.24 -23.15
CA TRP A 11 7.43 -3.71 -23.49
C TRP A 11 7.31 -3.82 -25.01
N ALA A 12 7.23 -5.05 -25.51
CA ALA A 12 6.83 -5.28 -26.89
C ALA A 12 5.30 -5.24 -26.99
N TRP A 13 4.78 -4.20 -27.61
CA TRP A 13 3.37 -4.12 -27.97
C TRP A 13 3.10 -5.05 -29.15
N GLY A 14 2.30 -6.09 -28.92
CA GLY A 14 1.72 -6.86 -30.01
C GLY A 14 0.61 -6.05 -30.67
N VAL A 15 0.96 -5.24 -31.65
CA VAL A 15 -0.01 -4.58 -32.53
C VAL A 15 -0.50 -5.64 -33.52
N GLY A 16 -1.82 -5.86 -33.53
CA GLY A 16 -2.47 -6.63 -34.59
C GLY A 16 -2.04 -6.18 -35.99
N ARG A 17 -1.96 -7.12 -36.91
CA ARG A 17 -1.42 -7.07 -38.26
C ARG A 17 -1.44 -5.69 -38.95
N PRO A 18 -0.34 -5.28 -39.62
CA PRO A 18 -0.29 -4.03 -40.34
C PRO A 18 -1.28 -4.03 -41.53
N ILE A 19 -2.11 -3.01 -41.58
CA ILE A 19 -2.89 -2.64 -42.76
C ILE A 19 -1.90 -2.02 -43.73
N GLY A 20 -1.83 -2.53 -44.92
CA GLY A 20 -1.09 -2.27 -46.14
C GLY A 20 -0.11 -1.08 -46.25
N PRO A 21 0.83 -1.15 -47.22
CA PRO A 21 1.87 -0.13 -47.38
C PRO A 21 1.24 1.16 -47.96
N GLY A 22 1.18 2.21 -47.19
CA GLY A 22 0.67 3.50 -47.63
C GLY A 22 0.34 4.53 -46.56
N ALA A 23 0.30 4.17 -45.27
CA ALA A 23 0.04 5.13 -44.22
C ALA A 23 1.34 5.75 -43.69
N SER A 24 1.64 6.95 -44.13
CA SER A 24 2.66 7.83 -43.55
C SER A 24 2.26 8.13 -42.10
N TRP A 25 3.14 7.85 -41.13
CA TRP A 25 3.04 8.29 -39.76
C TRP A 25 3.26 9.81 -39.70
N GLY A 26 2.23 10.56 -40.00
CA GLY A 26 2.19 11.98 -39.68
C GLY A 26 1.93 12.12 -38.19
N LEU A 27 2.84 12.73 -37.43
CA LEU A 27 2.58 13.32 -36.14
C LEU A 27 1.54 14.45 -36.32
N GLY A 28 0.29 14.10 -36.51
CA GLY A 28 -0.85 15.02 -36.52
C GLY A 28 -1.17 15.42 -35.10
N LEU A 29 -0.76 16.61 -34.70
CA LEU A 29 -1.29 17.36 -33.59
C LEU A 29 -2.81 17.43 -33.74
N GLY A 30 -3.57 16.66 -32.95
CA GLY A 30 -5.03 16.80 -32.98
C GLY A 30 -5.89 15.66 -32.45
N TRP A 31 -5.36 14.54 -32.04
CA TRP A 31 -6.12 13.48 -31.38
C TRP A 31 -5.80 13.51 -29.89
N GLY A 32 -6.75 14.01 -29.10
CA GLY A 32 -6.69 13.89 -27.66
C GLY A 32 -6.60 12.42 -27.28
N PHE A 33 -5.42 11.97 -26.86
CA PHE A 33 -5.26 10.67 -26.23
C PHE A 33 -6.11 10.68 -24.96
N GLY A 34 -7.09 9.79 -24.91
CA GLY A 34 -8.07 9.74 -23.84
C GLY A 34 -7.44 9.45 -22.48
N CYS A 35 -8.20 9.75 -21.45
CA CYS A 35 -7.83 9.49 -20.06
C CYS A 35 -7.61 8.00 -19.80
N LEU A 36 -6.65 7.70 -18.96
CA LEU A 36 -6.36 6.37 -18.46
C LEU A 36 -7.12 6.12 -17.17
N GLY A 37 -7.88 5.03 -17.10
CA GLY A 37 -8.61 4.68 -15.90
C GLY A 37 -8.01 3.49 -15.17
N LYS A 38 -7.70 3.63 -13.89
CA LYS A 38 -7.45 2.52 -12.97
C LYS A 38 -8.57 2.43 -11.95
N SER A 39 -9.19 1.26 -11.88
CA SER A 39 -10.21 0.98 -10.89
C SER A 39 -9.61 0.37 -9.63
N PHE A 40 -9.77 1.05 -8.51
CA PHE A 40 -9.47 0.53 -7.18
C PHE A 40 -10.76 -0.05 -6.60
N HIS A 41 -11.10 -1.28 -6.98
CA HIS A 41 -12.31 -1.96 -6.50
C HIS A 41 -12.18 -2.49 -5.06
N MET A 42 -11.27 -1.94 -4.26
CA MET A 42 -11.01 -2.40 -2.89
C MET A 42 -11.53 -1.41 -1.85
N ALA A 43 -12.80 -1.49 -1.55
CA ALA A 43 -13.38 -0.76 -0.42
C ALA A 43 -13.35 -1.54 0.91
N HIS A 44 -12.80 -2.75 0.93
CA HIS A 44 -12.83 -3.63 2.11
C HIS A 44 -11.80 -3.31 3.19
N ASN A 45 -10.76 -2.53 2.89
CA ASN A 45 -9.80 -2.06 3.89
C ASN A 45 -9.61 -0.56 3.70
N ASN A 46 -9.65 0.19 4.78
CA ASN A 46 -9.44 1.64 4.83
C ASN A 46 -8.20 2.15 4.09
N ILE A 47 -7.35 1.25 3.54
CA ILE A 47 -5.96 1.58 3.32
C ILE A 47 -5.39 0.74 2.21
N LEU A 48 -4.65 1.44 1.34
CA LEU A 48 -3.86 0.82 0.29
C LEU A 48 -2.60 0.20 0.89
N HIS A 49 -2.26 -0.98 0.41
CA HIS A 49 -1.02 -1.67 0.74
C HIS A 49 -0.07 -1.69 -0.47
N LEU A 50 1.14 -2.17 -0.28
CA LEU A 50 2.19 -2.20 -1.30
C LEU A 50 1.76 -2.89 -2.61
N GLY A 51 0.89 -3.90 -2.56
CA GLY A 51 0.34 -4.51 -3.77
C GLY A 51 -0.47 -3.54 -4.66
N ASN A 52 -1.02 -2.48 -4.08
CA ASN A 52 -1.76 -1.46 -4.82
C ASN A 52 -0.82 -0.39 -5.41
N LEU A 53 0.40 -0.26 -4.86
CA LEU A 53 1.37 0.75 -5.27
C LEU A 53 1.75 0.62 -6.74
N LEU A 54 1.90 -0.61 -7.24
CA LEU A 54 2.27 -0.83 -8.64
C LEU A 54 1.29 -0.15 -9.61
N GLY A 55 0.01 -0.20 -9.30
CA GLY A 55 -0.97 0.48 -10.13
C GLY A 55 -0.90 2.00 -10.06
N LEU A 56 -0.53 2.57 -8.91
CA LEU A 56 -0.29 4.01 -8.78
C LEU A 56 0.97 4.43 -9.55
N ILE A 57 2.01 3.60 -9.54
CA ILE A 57 3.22 3.81 -10.33
C ILE A 57 2.89 3.80 -11.84
N VAL A 58 2.09 2.84 -12.31
CA VAL A 58 1.68 2.80 -13.72
C VAL A 58 0.91 4.05 -14.09
N LEU A 59 -0.07 4.50 -13.30
CA LEU A 59 -0.78 5.77 -13.54
C LEU A 59 0.19 6.96 -13.55
N SER A 60 1.15 6.98 -12.64
CA SER A 60 2.16 8.05 -12.56
C SER A 60 3.07 8.08 -13.80
N TRP A 61 3.41 6.93 -14.39
CA TRP A 61 4.13 6.88 -15.66
C TRP A 61 3.34 7.53 -16.79
N PHE A 62 2.03 7.26 -16.88
CA PHE A 62 1.20 7.91 -17.89
C PHE A 62 1.08 9.42 -17.66
N LEU A 63 0.92 9.86 -16.40
CA LEU A 63 0.94 11.29 -16.07
C LEU A 63 2.26 11.96 -16.49
N ARG A 64 3.39 11.32 -16.18
CA ARG A 64 4.73 11.82 -16.60
C ARG A 64 4.91 11.87 -18.11
N CYS A 65 4.16 11.07 -18.85
CA CYS A 65 4.11 11.12 -20.31
C CYS A 65 3.06 12.11 -20.86
N GLY A 66 2.50 12.97 -20.03
CA GLY A 66 1.54 14.00 -20.44
C GLY A 66 0.12 13.48 -20.69
N GLN A 67 -0.22 12.26 -20.22
CA GLN A 67 -1.56 11.68 -20.34
C GLN A 67 -2.38 11.99 -19.09
N ASN A 68 -3.69 12.19 -19.26
CA ASN A 68 -4.61 12.30 -18.13
C ASN A 68 -4.83 10.93 -17.47
N ALA A 69 -5.05 10.92 -16.16
CA ALA A 69 -5.31 9.71 -15.41
C ALA A 69 -6.57 9.83 -14.58
N VAL A 70 -7.36 8.75 -14.55
CA VAL A 70 -8.53 8.60 -13.68
C VAL A 70 -8.25 7.47 -12.69
N ALA A 71 -8.31 7.78 -11.41
CA ALA A 71 -8.31 6.80 -10.33
C ALA A 71 -9.75 6.58 -9.86
N LEU A 72 -10.31 5.42 -10.16
CA LEU A 72 -11.68 5.06 -9.79
C LEU A 72 -11.71 4.33 -8.46
N ILE A 73 -12.46 4.85 -7.50
CA ILE A 73 -12.72 4.21 -6.20
C ILE A 73 -14.03 3.43 -6.30
N GLY A 74 -14.00 2.17 -5.87
CA GLY A 74 -15.13 1.25 -5.95
C GLY A 74 -16.11 1.40 -4.78
N GLY A 75 -16.75 2.56 -4.60
CA GLY A 75 -17.73 2.76 -3.53
C GLY A 75 -19.01 1.93 -3.70
N ALA A 76 -19.47 1.70 -4.93
CA ALA A 76 -20.57 0.79 -5.21
C ALA A 76 -20.12 -0.67 -5.28
N THR A 77 -19.10 -0.95 -6.06
CA THR A 77 -18.57 -2.31 -6.24
C THR A 77 -17.98 -2.91 -4.97
N GLY A 78 -17.50 -2.06 -4.04
CA GLY A 78 -17.07 -2.47 -2.71
C GLY A 78 -18.19 -3.03 -1.82
N ARG A 79 -19.46 -2.70 -2.11
CA ARG A 79 -20.63 -3.26 -1.41
C ARG A 79 -20.98 -4.67 -1.88
N VAL A 80 -20.57 -5.04 -3.09
CA VAL A 80 -20.83 -6.35 -3.68
C VAL A 80 -19.67 -7.31 -3.41
N GLY A 81 -18.44 -6.82 -3.48
CA GLY A 81 -17.23 -7.61 -3.28
C GLY A 81 -16.71 -8.25 -4.58
N ASP A 82 -15.42 -8.06 -4.85
CA ASP A 82 -14.74 -8.62 -6.02
C ASP A 82 -14.35 -10.08 -5.75
N PRO A 83 -14.84 -11.04 -6.54
CA PRO A 83 -14.51 -12.46 -6.41
C PRO A 83 -13.11 -12.79 -6.93
N SER A 84 -12.49 -11.91 -7.71
CA SER A 84 -11.21 -12.18 -8.39
C SER A 84 -10.08 -12.51 -7.41
N GLY A 85 -9.38 -13.62 -7.66
CA GLY A 85 -8.20 -14.04 -6.89
C GLY A 85 -8.46 -14.54 -5.47
N LYS A 86 -9.73 -14.89 -5.12
CA LYS A 86 -10.12 -15.43 -3.82
C LYS A 86 -11.02 -16.66 -3.97
N SER A 87 -11.00 -17.50 -2.93
CA SER A 87 -11.82 -18.71 -2.84
C SER A 87 -13.00 -18.58 -1.86
N LEU A 88 -13.06 -17.50 -1.07
CA LEU A 88 -14.09 -17.28 -0.06
C LEU A 88 -14.79 -15.94 -0.30
N GLU A 89 -16.10 -15.91 -0.07
CA GLU A 89 -16.92 -14.69 -0.08
C GLU A 89 -16.43 -13.68 0.96
N ARG A 90 -16.52 -12.41 0.64
CA ARG A 90 -16.09 -11.33 1.54
C ARG A 90 -17.18 -11.03 2.57
N PRO A 91 -16.82 -10.78 3.83
CA PRO A 91 -17.78 -10.29 4.80
C PRO A 91 -18.33 -8.93 4.36
N GLU A 92 -19.62 -8.74 4.57
CA GLU A 92 -20.28 -7.46 4.30
C GLU A 92 -19.75 -6.39 5.26
N LEU A 93 -19.46 -5.20 4.72
CA LEU A 93 -19.04 -4.05 5.51
C LEU A 93 -20.23 -3.14 5.79
N ASP A 94 -20.30 -2.60 7.00
CA ASP A 94 -21.24 -1.53 7.30
C ASP A 94 -20.95 -0.26 6.49
N LEU A 95 -21.98 0.56 6.25
CA LEU A 95 -21.87 1.73 5.38
C LEU A 95 -20.90 2.79 5.92
N VAL A 96 -20.82 2.96 7.23
CA VAL A 96 -19.95 3.96 7.86
C VAL A 96 -18.48 3.58 7.65
N THR A 97 -18.16 2.32 7.88
CA THR A 97 -16.82 1.76 7.62
C THR A 97 -16.46 1.89 6.14
N LEU A 98 -17.41 1.60 5.24
CA LEU A 98 -17.19 1.71 3.80
C LEU A 98 -16.88 3.16 3.38
N GLU A 99 -17.63 4.15 3.86
CA GLU A 99 -17.40 5.57 3.55
C GLU A 99 -16.07 6.07 4.10
N LYS A 100 -15.71 5.65 5.32
CA LYS A 100 -14.40 5.91 5.90
C LYS A 100 -13.26 5.34 5.03
N ASN A 101 -13.48 4.13 4.51
CA ASN A 101 -12.53 3.46 3.61
C ASN A 101 -12.34 4.22 2.30
N ILE A 102 -13.45 4.62 1.67
CA ILE A 102 -13.44 5.40 0.44
C ILE A 102 -12.66 6.71 0.62
N SER A 103 -12.96 7.44 1.70
CA SER A 103 -12.28 8.70 2.02
C SER A 103 -10.79 8.49 2.32
N GLY A 104 -10.43 7.42 3.01
CA GLY A 104 -9.05 7.04 3.32
C GLY A 104 -8.24 6.73 2.06
N ILE A 105 -8.80 5.90 1.17
CA ILE A 105 -8.19 5.54 -0.12
C ILE A 105 -8.02 6.80 -0.99
N GLY A 106 -9.07 7.64 -1.09
CA GLY A 106 -9.04 8.87 -1.87
C GLY A 106 -7.88 9.78 -1.48
N ARG A 107 -7.71 10.04 -0.19
CA ARG A 107 -6.61 10.87 0.34
C ARG A 107 -5.22 10.32 0.02
N ILE A 108 -5.03 9.00 0.12
CA ILE A 108 -3.75 8.36 -0.20
C ILE A 108 -3.45 8.49 -1.70
N VAL A 109 -4.44 8.21 -2.56
CA VAL A 109 -4.31 8.32 -4.00
C VAL A 109 -4.02 9.76 -4.42
N GLU A 110 -4.75 10.73 -3.86
CA GLU A 110 -4.56 12.15 -4.10
C GLU A 110 -3.16 12.61 -3.72
N LYS A 111 -2.68 12.22 -2.52
CA LYS A 111 -1.33 12.55 -2.07
C LYS A 111 -0.26 12.00 -3.02
N ILE A 112 -0.36 10.71 -3.39
CA ILE A 112 0.67 10.06 -4.22
C ILE A 112 0.66 10.59 -5.66
N LEU A 113 -0.52 10.68 -6.28
CA LEU A 113 -0.63 11.14 -7.66
C LEU A 113 -0.46 12.67 -7.79
N GLY A 114 -0.85 13.44 -6.78
CA GLY A 114 -0.65 14.88 -6.72
C GLY A 114 0.83 15.28 -6.74
N CYS A 115 1.69 14.53 -6.03
CA CYS A 115 3.14 14.72 -6.09
C CYS A 115 3.70 14.50 -7.50
N THR A 116 3.07 13.64 -8.30
CA THR A 116 3.51 13.34 -9.67
C THR A 116 3.17 14.48 -10.64
N GLN A 117 2.06 15.18 -10.43
CA GLN A 117 1.66 16.33 -11.27
C GLN A 117 2.67 17.48 -11.25
N GLY A 118 3.31 17.75 -10.09
CA GLY A 118 4.30 18.82 -9.94
C GLY A 118 5.61 18.59 -10.71
N VAL A 119 5.83 17.39 -11.24
CA VAL A 119 7.04 17.00 -11.98
C VAL A 119 6.86 17.12 -13.51
N CYS A 120 5.61 17.25 -13.98
CA CYS A 120 5.28 17.26 -15.40
C CYS A 120 5.20 18.70 -15.94
N GLU A 121 5.98 19.03 -16.95
CA GLU A 121 5.89 20.31 -17.68
C GLU A 121 4.57 20.47 -18.46
N ASN A 122 3.88 19.37 -18.76
CA ASN A 122 2.59 19.34 -19.42
C ASN A 122 1.46 19.23 -18.37
N ALA A 123 0.38 19.98 -18.57
CA ALA A 123 -0.79 20.06 -17.68
C ALA A 123 -1.65 18.78 -17.69
N SER A 124 -1.03 17.61 -17.46
CA SER A 124 -1.77 16.35 -17.27
C SER A 124 -2.63 16.43 -16.00
N LYS A 125 -3.88 15.93 -16.09
CA LYS A 125 -4.84 16.00 -14.98
C LYS A 125 -5.03 14.64 -14.36
N VAL A 126 -5.12 14.64 -13.03
CA VAL A 126 -5.60 13.49 -12.23
C VAL A 126 -7.03 13.78 -11.82
N GLN A 127 -7.90 12.80 -12.04
CA GLN A 127 -9.25 12.79 -11.49
C GLN A 127 -9.40 11.59 -10.56
N ILE A 128 -10.03 11.81 -9.42
CA ILE A 128 -10.40 10.75 -8.47
C ILE A 128 -11.91 10.67 -8.46
N LEU A 129 -12.46 9.56 -8.93
CA LEU A 129 -13.89 9.35 -9.07
C LEU A 129 -14.34 8.20 -8.17
N ASN A 130 -15.60 8.25 -7.75
CA ASN A 130 -16.25 7.20 -6.98
C ASN A 130 -17.39 6.59 -7.81
N ASN A 131 -17.34 5.31 -8.10
CA ASN A 131 -18.38 4.68 -8.90
C ASN A 131 -19.77 4.69 -8.23
N TYR A 132 -19.86 4.92 -6.93
CA TYR A 132 -21.13 5.09 -6.25
C TYR A 132 -21.93 6.29 -6.80
N ASP A 133 -21.27 7.31 -7.34
CA ASP A 133 -21.92 8.53 -7.83
C ASP A 133 -22.87 8.25 -8.99
N TRP A 134 -22.60 7.28 -9.83
CA TRP A 134 -23.51 6.86 -10.91
C TRP A 134 -24.32 5.61 -10.57
N TRP A 135 -23.79 4.69 -9.74
CA TRP A 135 -24.51 3.47 -9.40
C TRP A 135 -25.70 3.68 -8.47
N LYS A 136 -25.67 4.70 -7.59
CA LYS A 136 -26.76 4.98 -6.63
C LYS A 136 -28.12 5.22 -7.29
N ASP A 137 -28.12 5.71 -8.53
CA ASP A 137 -29.34 6.09 -9.26
C ASP A 137 -29.76 5.02 -10.29
N VAL A 138 -28.94 3.97 -10.49
CA VAL A 138 -29.24 2.90 -11.46
C VAL A 138 -30.22 1.90 -10.86
N LYS A 139 -31.42 1.81 -11.47
CA LYS A 139 -32.42 0.83 -11.09
C LYS A 139 -32.07 -0.54 -11.68
N PHE A 140 -32.37 -1.60 -10.94
CA PHE A 140 -32.05 -2.97 -11.33
C PHE A 140 -32.58 -3.37 -12.71
N LEU A 141 -33.83 -3.01 -13.02
CA LEU A 141 -34.42 -3.31 -14.33
C LEU A 141 -33.76 -2.53 -15.46
N ASP A 142 -33.35 -1.30 -15.19
CA ASP A 142 -32.63 -0.48 -16.19
C ASP A 142 -31.23 -1.05 -16.43
N PHE A 143 -30.57 -1.55 -15.39
CA PHE A 143 -29.30 -2.26 -15.52
C PHE A 143 -29.44 -3.53 -16.38
N LEU A 144 -30.45 -4.36 -16.12
CA LEU A 144 -30.69 -5.57 -16.93
C LEU A 144 -30.98 -5.20 -18.39
N ARG A 145 -31.78 -4.15 -18.62
CA ARG A 145 -32.13 -3.69 -19.97
C ARG A 145 -30.94 -3.10 -20.71
N ASN A 146 -30.14 -2.27 -20.06
CA ASN A 146 -29.11 -1.45 -20.72
C ASN A 146 -27.74 -2.14 -20.76
N VAL A 147 -27.45 -3.02 -19.81
CA VAL A 147 -26.18 -3.72 -19.68
C VAL A 147 -26.36 -5.23 -19.81
N GLY A 148 -27.25 -5.82 -19.02
CA GLY A 148 -27.46 -7.27 -18.96
C GLY A 148 -27.80 -7.91 -20.30
N ARG A 149 -28.58 -7.24 -21.16
CA ARG A 149 -28.91 -7.68 -22.52
C ARG A 149 -27.70 -7.95 -23.41
N TYR A 150 -26.57 -7.30 -23.16
CA TYR A 150 -25.34 -7.47 -23.93
C TYR A 150 -24.41 -8.53 -23.32
N ALA A 151 -24.63 -8.92 -22.07
CA ALA A 151 -23.86 -9.93 -21.39
C ALA A 151 -24.24 -11.33 -21.89
N ARG A 152 -23.26 -12.10 -22.34
CA ARG A 152 -23.45 -13.49 -22.78
C ARG A 152 -23.00 -14.45 -21.69
N LEU A 153 -23.95 -15.21 -21.12
CA LEU A 153 -23.65 -16.14 -20.01
C LEU A 153 -22.50 -17.09 -20.35
N GLY A 154 -22.45 -17.64 -21.56
CA GLY A 154 -21.38 -18.51 -21.99
C GLY A 154 -19.99 -17.83 -21.90
N THR A 155 -19.89 -16.55 -22.31
CA THR A 155 -18.64 -15.78 -22.21
C THR A 155 -18.32 -15.49 -20.75
N MET A 156 -19.29 -15.11 -19.94
CA MET A 156 -19.10 -14.83 -18.52
C MET A 156 -18.62 -16.06 -17.75
N MET A 157 -19.24 -17.22 -18.00
CA MET A 157 -18.88 -18.50 -17.39
C MET A 157 -17.53 -19.05 -17.88
N SER A 158 -17.08 -18.66 -19.07
CA SER A 158 -15.79 -19.11 -19.62
C SER A 158 -14.59 -18.43 -18.97
N LYS A 159 -14.78 -17.36 -18.21
CA LYS A 159 -13.73 -16.62 -17.52
C LYS A 159 -13.06 -17.50 -16.45
N GLU A 160 -11.73 -17.47 -16.39
CA GLU A 160 -10.95 -18.37 -15.51
C GLU A 160 -11.29 -18.18 -14.02
N SER A 161 -11.50 -16.92 -13.59
CA SER A 161 -11.91 -16.62 -12.21
C SER A 161 -13.26 -17.22 -11.85
N VAL A 162 -14.22 -17.21 -12.79
CA VAL A 162 -15.54 -17.78 -12.60
C VAL A 162 -15.47 -19.31 -12.58
N LYS A 163 -14.73 -19.92 -13.50
CA LYS A 163 -14.56 -21.39 -13.53
C LYS A 163 -13.99 -21.92 -12.23
N LYS A 164 -12.90 -21.30 -11.73
CA LYS A 164 -12.26 -21.71 -10.47
C LYS A 164 -13.20 -21.67 -9.28
N GLN A 165 -14.11 -20.69 -9.23
CA GLN A 165 -15.09 -20.61 -8.14
C GLN A 165 -16.24 -21.60 -8.30
N LEU A 166 -16.73 -21.81 -9.53
CA LEU A 166 -17.76 -22.81 -9.80
C LEU A 166 -17.29 -24.23 -9.53
N GLU A 167 -15.99 -24.50 -9.67
CA GLU A 167 -15.36 -25.79 -9.34
C GLU A 167 -15.22 -26.01 -7.82
N ASN A 168 -15.38 -24.96 -7.00
CA ASN A 168 -15.37 -25.08 -5.54
C ASN A 168 -16.69 -25.69 -5.06
N ALA A 169 -16.66 -26.98 -4.76
CA ALA A 169 -17.85 -27.79 -4.41
C ALA A 169 -18.51 -27.36 -3.07
N GLU A 170 -17.80 -26.65 -2.19
CA GLU A 170 -18.30 -26.32 -0.86
C GLU A 170 -19.19 -25.08 -0.82
N GLN A 171 -18.87 -24.05 -1.60
CA GLN A 171 -19.58 -22.75 -1.52
C GLN A 171 -20.17 -22.27 -2.85
N GLY A 172 -19.59 -22.70 -3.99
CA GLY A 172 -20.01 -22.19 -5.29
C GLY A 172 -19.75 -20.69 -5.47
N MET A 173 -20.55 -20.04 -6.31
CA MET A 173 -20.47 -18.62 -6.61
C MET A 173 -21.85 -17.95 -6.45
N SER A 174 -21.96 -16.89 -5.69
CA SER A 174 -23.20 -16.14 -5.54
C SER A 174 -23.54 -15.38 -6.83
N TYR A 175 -24.83 -15.04 -7.01
CA TYR A 175 -25.28 -14.22 -8.14
C TYR A 175 -24.60 -12.84 -8.11
N ALA A 176 -24.40 -12.25 -6.93
CA ALA A 176 -23.72 -10.97 -6.73
C ALA A 176 -22.26 -11.03 -7.24
N GLU A 177 -21.51 -12.06 -6.84
CA GLU A 177 -20.15 -12.29 -7.31
C GLU A 177 -20.09 -12.54 -8.82
N PHE A 178 -21.04 -13.33 -9.37
CA PHE A 178 -21.09 -13.60 -10.80
C PHE A 178 -21.34 -12.33 -11.62
N THR A 179 -22.21 -11.44 -11.14
CA THR A 179 -22.53 -10.18 -11.82
C THR A 179 -21.49 -9.10 -11.65
N TYR A 180 -20.55 -9.26 -10.71
CA TYR A 180 -19.49 -8.27 -10.44
C TYR A 180 -18.71 -7.87 -11.69
N GLN A 181 -18.39 -8.82 -12.57
CA GLN A 181 -17.70 -8.54 -13.84
C GLN A 181 -18.47 -7.54 -14.73
N LEU A 182 -19.81 -7.49 -14.63
CA LEU A 182 -20.64 -6.52 -15.37
C LEU A 182 -20.66 -5.16 -14.70
N LEU A 183 -20.59 -5.11 -13.37
CA LEU A 183 -20.53 -3.85 -12.63
C LEU A 183 -19.23 -3.12 -12.98
N GLN A 184 -18.09 -3.79 -12.84
CA GLN A 184 -16.79 -3.23 -13.23
C GLN A 184 -16.70 -2.96 -14.72
N GLY A 185 -17.30 -3.81 -15.55
CA GLY A 185 -17.36 -3.60 -16.99
C GLY A 185 -18.15 -2.34 -17.37
N TYR A 186 -19.26 -2.09 -16.70
CA TYR A 186 -20.06 -0.87 -16.93
C TYR A 186 -19.37 0.38 -16.41
N ASP A 187 -18.58 0.30 -15.33
CA ASP A 187 -17.73 1.41 -14.91
C ASP A 187 -16.82 1.87 -16.05
N PHE A 188 -16.26 0.93 -16.82
CA PHE A 188 -15.43 1.29 -17.98
C PHE A 188 -16.26 1.93 -19.11
N VAL A 189 -17.47 1.46 -19.36
CA VAL A 189 -18.41 2.11 -20.32
C VAL A 189 -18.67 3.54 -19.89
N HIS A 190 -19.04 3.75 -18.63
CA HIS A 190 -19.32 5.08 -18.08
C HIS A 190 -18.11 6.02 -18.20
N LEU A 191 -16.92 5.55 -17.81
CA LEU A 191 -15.69 6.33 -17.93
C LEU A 191 -15.31 6.65 -19.38
N TYR A 192 -15.58 5.72 -20.31
CA TYR A 192 -15.39 5.97 -21.73
C TYR A 192 -16.30 7.07 -22.24
N GLU A 193 -17.60 7.00 -21.92
CA GLU A 193 -18.60 7.95 -22.41
C GLU A 193 -18.48 9.34 -21.77
N LYS A 194 -18.19 9.40 -20.47
CA LYS A 194 -18.24 10.66 -19.69
C LYS A 194 -16.89 11.33 -19.53
N GLU A 195 -15.83 10.54 -19.39
CA GLU A 195 -14.48 11.04 -19.10
C GLU A 195 -13.50 10.82 -20.27
N GLY A 196 -13.93 10.15 -21.35
CA GLY A 196 -13.08 9.83 -22.50
C GLY A 196 -11.98 8.80 -22.19
N VAL A 197 -12.13 8.00 -21.15
CA VAL A 197 -11.16 6.96 -20.78
C VAL A 197 -11.19 5.85 -21.79
N ASN A 198 -10.07 5.61 -22.47
CA ASN A 198 -9.94 4.57 -23.50
C ASN A 198 -8.94 3.46 -23.15
N VAL A 199 -8.25 3.54 -22.01
CA VAL A 199 -7.35 2.49 -21.51
C VAL A 199 -7.73 2.11 -20.08
N GLN A 200 -8.06 0.84 -19.84
CA GLN A 200 -8.27 0.33 -18.49
C GLN A 200 -7.05 -0.45 -18.01
N ILE A 201 -6.62 -0.18 -16.77
CA ILE A 201 -5.43 -0.78 -16.17
C ILE A 201 -5.83 -1.58 -14.93
N GLY A 202 -5.24 -2.75 -14.74
CA GLY A 202 -5.44 -3.56 -13.54
C GLY A 202 -4.34 -4.59 -13.29
N GLY A 203 -4.43 -5.31 -12.19
CA GLY A 203 -3.62 -6.51 -11.98
C GLY A 203 -4.03 -7.63 -12.93
N SER A 204 -3.17 -8.63 -13.11
CA SER A 204 -3.48 -9.79 -13.97
C SER A 204 -4.71 -10.59 -13.52
N ASP A 205 -5.03 -10.53 -12.23
CA ASP A 205 -6.25 -11.11 -11.65
C ASP A 205 -7.52 -10.40 -12.13
N GLN A 206 -7.43 -9.15 -12.59
CA GLN A 206 -8.53 -8.33 -13.09
C GLN A 206 -8.82 -8.52 -14.59
N TRP A 207 -8.06 -9.36 -15.28
CA TRP A 207 -8.19 -9.55 -16.74
C TRP A 207 -9.62 -9.86 -17.17
N GLY A 208 -10.31 -10.74 -16.45
CA GLY A 208 -11.71 -11.11 -16.73
C GLY A 208 -12.69 -9.94 -16.64
N ASN A 209 -12.53 -9.08 -15.64
CA ASN A 209 -13.38 -7.91 -15.45
C ASN A 209 -13.08 -6.81 -16.47
N ILE A 210 -11.81 -6.57 -16.77
CA ILE A 210 -11.38 -5.57 -17.76
C ILE A 210 -11.90 -5.92 -19.15
N THR A 211 -11.74 -7.18 -19.58
CA THR A 211 -12.23 -7.65 -20.89
C THR A 211 -13.75 -7.60 -20.99
N ALA A 212 -14.49 -7.80 -19.88
CA ALA A 212 -15.94 -7.61 -19.87
C ALA A 212 -16.32 -6.14 -20.19
N GLY A 213 -15.57 -5.18 -19.68
CA GLY A 213 -15.77 -3.76 -19.98
C GLY A 213 -15.53 -3.42 -21.45
N THR A 214 -14.45 -3.91 -22.01
CA THR A 214 -14.14 -3.73 -23.44
C THR A 214 -15.21 -4.33 -24.34
N ASP A 215 -15.70 -5.53 -24.01
CA ASP A 215 -16.79 -6.19 -24.76
C ASP A 215 -18.09 -5.38 -24.66
N LEU A 216 -18.40 -4.85 -23.47
CA LEU A 216 -19.58 -4.00 -23.27
C LEU A 216 -19.49 -2.70 -24.08
N ILE A 217 -18.36 -2.01 -24.09
CA ILE A 217 -18.14 -0.80 -24.90
C ILE A 217 -18.38 -1.10 -26.38
N ARG A 218 -17.81 -2.20 -26.90
CA ARG A 218 -18.02 -2.61 -28.29
C ARG A 218 -19.47 -2.94 -28.61
N CYS A 219 -20.18 -3.56 -27.66
CA CYS A 219 -21.58 -3.94 -27.84
C CYS A 219 -22.57 -2.78 -27.68
N ILE A 220 -22.33 -1.87 -26.75
CA ILE A 220 -23.24 -0.76 -26.43
C ILE A 220 -23.03 0.38 -27.42
N ILE A 221 -21.78 0.82 -27.57
CA ILE A 221 -21.44 2.01 -28.37
C ILE A 221 -21.25 1.67 -29.84
N GLY A 222 -20.68 0.51 -30.17
CA GLY A 222 -20.47 0.09 -31.55
C GLY A 222 -21.76 -0.24 -32.33
N LYS A 223 -22.92 -0.39 -31.65
CA LYS A 223 -24.22 -0.69 -32.27
C LYS A 223 -25.16 0.52 -32.38
N SER A 224 -24.72 1.71 -32.03
CA SER A 224 -25.57 2.92 -32.05
C SER A 224 -25.88 3.46 -33.42
N SER A 225 -25.98 2.61 -34.46
CA SER A 225 -26.46 2.99 -35.80
C SER A 225 -27.85 2.38 -36.02
N GLU A 226 -28.89 3.25 -36.13
CA GLU A 226 -30.29 2.86 -36.27
C GLU A 226 -30.63 2.13 -37.59
N ASN A 227 -29.69 1.98 -38.52
CA ASN A 227 -29.95 1.42 -39.87
C ASN A 227 -29.10 0.21 -40.27
N GLY A 228 -28.51 -0.53 -39.33
CA GLY A 228 -27.82 -1.79 -39.66
C GLY A 228 -26.55 -1.68 -40.48
N ALA A 229 -26.14 -0.49 -40.91
CA ALA A 229 -24.87 -0.21 -41.49
C ALA A 229 -23.89 0.20 -40.38
N VAL A 230 -22.81 -0.56 -40.16
CA VAL A 230 -21.70 -0.18 -39.28
C VAL A 230 -21.00 1.03 -39.93
N VAL A 231 -21.58 2.20 -39.74
CA VAL A 231 -21.00 3.51 -40.14
C VAL A 231 -20.73 4.28 -38.84
N GLY A 232 -19.91 3.71 -38.00
CA GLY A 232 -19.40 4.37 -36.82
C GLY A 232 -17.98 3.89 -36.56
N ASN A 233 -17.09 4.78 -36.19
CA ASN A 233 -15.75 4.39 -35.72
C ASN A 233 -15.93 3.36 -34.59
N VAL A 234 -15.44 2.15 -34.81
CA VAL A 234 -15.42 1.13 -33.74
C VAL A 234 -14.65 1.73 -32.56
N PRO A 235 -15.25 1.76 -31.35
CA PRO A 235 -14.56 2.32 -30.20
C PRO A 235 -13.18 1.69 -30.01
N VAL A 236 -12.14 2.53 -29.99
CA VAL A 236 -10.77 2.08 -29.78
C VAL A 236 -10.49 2.13 -28.30
N VAL A 237 -10.50 0.97 -27.66
CA VAL A 237 -10.21 0.80 -26.24
C VAL A 237 -9.14 -0.24 -26.05
N PHE A 238 -8.32 -0.03 -25.02
CA PHE A 238 -7.17 -0.85 -24.71
C PHE A 238 -7.25 -1.40 -23.28
N GLU A 239 -6.63 -2.54 -23.08
CA GLU A 239 -6.52 -3.25 -21.83
C GLU A 239 -5.06 -3.38 -21.47
N LEU A 240 -4.70 -3.01 -20.25
CA LEU A 240 -3.35 -3.15 -19.73
C LEU A 240 -3.38 -3.85 -18.39
N THR A 241 -2.73 -5.01 -18.31
CA THR A 241 -2.54 -5.69 -17.04
C THR A 241 -1.07 -5.79 -16.68
N PHE A 242 -0.80 -5.77 -15.37
CA PHE A 242 0.52 -6.00 -14.82
C PHE A 242 0.50 -7.23 -13.90
N PRO A 243 1.61 -8.00 -13.84
CA PRO A 243 1.69 -9.17 -12.98
C PRO A 243 1.65 -8.77 -11.50
N LEU A 244 1.23 -9.70 -10.65
CA LEU A 244 1.35 -9.55 -9.22
C LEU A 244 2.82 -9.44 -8.83
N LEU A 245 3.12 -8.55 -7.87
CA LEU A 245 4.47 -8.37 -7.37
C LEU A 245 4.80 -9.54 -6.43
N LEU A 246 5.72 -10.40 -6.88
CA LEU A 246 6.21 -11.55 -6.11
C LEU A 246 7.68 -11.31 -5.73
N LYS A 247 8.14 -11.91 -4.63
CA LYS A 247 9.56 -12.00 -4.28
C LYS A 247 10.26 -13.04 -5.16
N SER A 248 11.59 -13.08 -5.11
CA SER A 248 12.41 -14.09 -5.78
C SER A 248 12.07 -15.52 -5.33
N ASP A 249 11.62 -15.70 -4.08
CA ASP A 249 11.15 -16.97 -3.51
C ASP A 249 9.73 -17.38 -3.96
N GLY A 250 9.06 -16.58 -4.80
CA GLY A 250 7.70 -16.79 -5.27
C GLY A 250 6.60 -16.34 -4.30
N THR A 251 6.94 -15.87 -3.11
CA THR A 251 5.96 -15.33 -2.16
C THR A 251 5.48 -13.93 -2.56
N LYS A 252 4.29 -13.52 -2.08
CA LYS A 252 3.74 -12.20 -2.40
C LYS A 252 4.59 -11.10 -1.77
N PHE A 253 5.08 -10.17 -2.58
CA PHE A 253 5.75 -8.98 -2.12
C PHE A 253 4.77 -8.05 -1.39
N GLY A 254 5.23 -7.41 -0.31
CA GLY A 254 4.38 -6.49 0.47
C GLY A 254 3.70 -7.11 1.68
N LYS A 255 4.15 -8.31 2.09
CA LYS A 255 3.87 -8.88 3.42
C LYS A 255 5.17 -9.03 4.18
N SER A 256 5.19 -8.57 5.45
CA SER A 256 6.22 -8.86 6.44
C SER A 256 5.69 -9.90 7.43
N GLU A 257 6.53 -10.32 8.37
CA GLU A 257 6.10 -11.13 9.52
C GLU A 257 5.01 -10.42 10.34
N ASP A 258 5.04 -9.08 10.39
CA ASP A 258 4.09 -8.22 11.10
C ASP A 258 2.82 -7.89 10.29
N GLY A 259 2.67 -8.42 9.07
CA GLY A 259 1.48 -8.20 8.23
C GLY A 259 1.72 -7.46 6.91
N ALA A 260 0.71 -6.73 6.44
CA ALA A 260 0.78 -6.01 5.17
C ALA A 260 1.58 -4.71 5.30
N ILE A 261 2.32 -4.35 4.24
CA ILE A 261 3.03 -3.07 4.15
C ILE A 261 2.04 -2.01 3.65
N TRP A 262 1.63 -1.15 4.56
CA TRP A 262 0.63 -0.13 4.32
C TRP A 262 1.21 1.13 3.71
N LEU A 263 0.45 1.81 2.84
CA LEU A 263 0.85 3.09 2.25
C LEU A 263 0.45 4.29 3.12
N SER A 264 -0.41 4.07 4.11
CA SER A 264 -0.83 5.12 5.04
C SER A 264 0.16 5.29 6.18
N PRO A 265 0.64 6.52 6.46
CA PRO A 265 1.56 6.78 7.56
C PRO A 265 0.93 6.52 8.95
N SER A 266 -0.40 6.51 9.06
CA SER A 266 -1.12 6.19 10.31
C SER A 266 -1.08 4.71 10.70
N LEU A 267 -0.81 3.80 9.75
CA LEU A 267 -0.71 2.35 9.99
C LEU A 267 0.72 1.82 9.90
N LEU A 268 1.54 2.45 9.09
CA LEU A 268 2.94 2.11 8.94
C LEU A 268 3.71 3.41 8.79
N SER A 269 4.52 3.76 9.78
CA SER A 269 5.29 5.01 9.76
C SER A 269 6.21 5.07 8.54
N PRO A 270 6.54 6.29 8.05
CA PRO A 270 7.53 6.46 6.99
C PRO A 270 8.86 5.79 7.31
N TYR A 271 9.26 5.75 8.59
CA TYR A 271 10.44 5.04 9.06
C TYR A 271 10.36 3.53 8.82
N LYS A 272 9.30 2.83 9.26
CA LYS A 272 9.13 1.39 9.02
C LYS A 272 8.99 1.08 7.54
N PHE A 273 8.29 1.93 6.81
CA PHE A 273 8.15 1.80 5.36
C PHE A 273 9.53 1.89 4.67
N TYR A 274 10.36 2.87 5.03
CA TYR A 274 11.73 3.00 4.54
C TYR A 274 12.58 1.78 4.91
N GLN A 275 12.52 1.33 6.16
CA GLN A 275 13.29 0.17 6.63
C GLN A 275 12.89 -1.11 5.88
N TYR A 276 11.62 -1.30 5.53
CA TYR A 276 11.19 -2.45 4.74
C TYR A 276 11.94 -2.54 3.41
N PHE A 277 12.07 -1.44 2.68
CA PHE A 277 12.79 -1.40 1.41
C PHE A 277 14.31 -1.43 1.59
N PHE A 278 14.81 -0.91 2.69
CA PHE A 278 16.23 -0.95 3.01
C PHE A 278 16.73 -2.38 3.32
N TRP A 279 15.84 -3.28 3.71
CA TRP A 279 16.13 -4.68 4.03
C TRP A 279 15.59 -5.67 2.98
N VAL A 280 15.27 -5.21 1.80
CA VAL A 280 14.90 -6.09 0.67
C VAL A 280 16.09 -6.98 0.32
N PRO A 281 15.88 -8.30 0.08
CA PRO A 281 16.93 -9.22 -0.35
C PRO A 281 17.67 -8.76 -1.61
N ASP A 282 18.96 -9.03 -1.71
CA ASP A 282 19.82 -8.60 -2.82
C ASP A 282 19.24 -8.97 -4.19
N ASP A 283 18.71 -10.18 -4.31
CA ASP A 283 18.14 -10.72 -5.54
C ASP A 283 16.89 -9.93 -6.01
N ASP A 284 16.24 -9.22 -5.11
CA ASP A 284 15.02 -8.45 -5.42
C ASP A 284 15.29 -6.95 -5.63
N VAL A 285 16.43 -6.41 -5.21
CA VAL A 285 16.69 -4.95 -5.24
C VAL A 285 16.60 -4.38 -6.64
N VAL A 286 17.33 -4.94 -7.59
CA VAL A 286 17.36 -4.45 -8.99
C VAL A 286 15.99 -4.55 -9.64
N ARG A 287 15.28 -5.63 -9.36
CA ARG A 287 13.90 -5.81 -9.82
C ARG A 287 12.97 -4.77 -9.22
N CYS A 288 13.08 -4.51 -7.92
CA CYS A 288 12.29 -3.48 -7.24
C CYS A 288 12.62 -2.08 -7.75
N LEU A 289 13.89 -1.75 -8.00
CA LEU A 289 14.28 -0.48 -8.64
C LEU A 289 13.60 -0.29 -9.99
N LYS A 290 13.59 -1.32 -10.84
CA LYS A 290 12.95 -1.27 -12.17
C LYS A 290 11.43 -1.12 -12.10
N ILE A 291 10.78 -1.68 -11.08
CA ILE A 291 9.31 -1.75 -11.00
C ILE A 291 8.73 -0.61 -10.16
N LEU A 292 9.41 -0.23 -9.07
CA LEU A 292 8.85 0.65 -8.04
C LEU A 292 9.43 2.07 -8.06
N THR A 293 10.35 2.37 -8.97
CA THR A 293 10.95 3.70 -9.08
C THR A 293 10.83 4.29 -10.48
N PHE A 294 11.16 5.56 -10.61
CA PHE A 294 11.19 6.28 -11.89
C PHE A 294 12.63 6.50 -12.39
N LEU A 295 13.58 5.77 -11.85
CA LEU A 295 14.97 5.81 -12.31
C LEU A 295 15.11 5.26 -13.72
N SER A 296 16.03 5.82 -14.50
CA SER A 296 16.37 5.32 -15.81
C SER A 296 17.08 3.97 -15.73
N ILE A 297 17.03 3.19 -16.80
CA ILE A 297 17.74 1.90 -16.87
C ILE A 297 19.27 2.11 -16.70
N GLN A 298 19.80 3.23 -17.15
CA GLN A 298 21.22 3.57 -17.01
C GLN A 298 21.60 3.80 -15.55
N GLU A 299 20.82 4.62 -14.82
CA GLU A 299 21.02 4.81 -13.37
C GLU A 299 20.93 3.51 -12.59
N ILE A 300 19.95 2.64 -12.93
CA ILE A 300 19.81 1.33 -12.27
C ILE A 300 21.02 0.43 -12.59
N ALA A 301 21.52 0.43 -13.83
CA ALA A 301 22.68 -0.35 -14.21
C ALA A 301 23.98 0.14 -13.53
N GLU A 302 24.10 1.44 -13.25
CA GLU A 302 25.19 2.02 -12.46
C GLU A 302 25.11 1.53 -11.00
N LEU A 303 23.91 1.60 -10.39
CA LEU A 303 23.69 1.10 -9.03
C LEU A 303 23.96 -0.42 -8.89
N GLU A 304 23.72 -1.20 -9.94
CA GLU A 304 23.99 -2.64 -9.98
C GLU A 304 25.49 -2.97 -10.02
N ARG A 305 26.29 -2.10 -10.70
CA ARG A 305 27.76 -2.27 -10.79
C ARG A 305 28.49 -1.91 -9.50
N ASP A 306 27.89 -1.03 -8.71
CA ASP A 306 28.48 -0.56 -7.47
C ASP A 306 28.39 -1.66 -6.40
N VAL A 307 29.51 -2.32 -6.12
CA VAL A 307 29.64 -3.44 -5.16
C VAL A 307 29.47 -2.95 -3.72
N GLY A 308 28.32 -2.39 -3.41
CA GLY A 308 28.01 -1.86 -2.09
C GLY A 308 26.50 -1.74 -1.90
N LYS A 309 26.07 -1.17 -0.76
CA LYS A 309 24.66 -0.98 -0.41
C LYS A 309 23.96 0.27 -1.06
N PRO A 310 24.47 0.95 -2.13
CA PRO A 310 23.79 2.11 -2.69
C PRO A 310 22.43 1.77 -3.28
N GLY A 311 22.24 0.57 -3.85
CA GLY A 311 20.99 0.14 -4.45
C GLY A 311 19.82 0.06 -3.46
N TYR A 312 20.04 -0.50 -2.26
CA TYR A 312 19.00 -0.58 -1.20
C TYR A 312 18.59 0.80 -0.71
N ARG A 313 19.60 1.61 -0.43
CA ARG A 313 19.36 2.97 0.05
C ARG A 313 18.59 3.77 -0.98
N ARG A 314 19.00 3.71 -2.25
CA ARG A 314 18.32 4.41 -3.33
C ARG A 314 16.89 3.91 -3.53
N LEU A 315 16.67 2.59 -3.48
CA LEU A 315 15.33 2.00 -3.53
C LEU A 315 14.44 2.53 -2.39
N ALA A 316 14.93 2.46 -1.16
CA ALA A 316 14.17 2.92 0.00
C ALA A 316 13.88 4.42 -0.07
N GLU A 317 14.83 5.25 -0.47
CA GLU A 317 14.67 6.69 -0.65
C GLU A 317 13.62 7.02 -1.71
N GLU A 318 13.73 6.43 -2.93
CA GLU A 318 12.81 6.72 -4.03
C GLU A 318 11.38 6.29 -3.75
N VAL A 319 11.19 5.06 -3.22
CA VAL A 319 9.84 4.57 -2.93
C VAL A 319 9.21 5.31 -1.76
N THR A 320 9.99 5.64 -0.72
CA THR A 320 9.47 6.43 0.41
C THR A 320 9.12 7.85 -0.01
N ARG A 321 9.96 8.51 -0.82
CA ARG A 321 9.67 9.82 -1.39
C ARG A 321 8.40 9.81 -2.24
N PHE A 322 8.20 8.77 -3.05
CA PHE A 322 7.02 8.65 -3.89
C PHE A 322 5.72 8.50 -3.08
N VAL A 323 5.74 7.70 -2.00
CA VAL A 323 4.54 7.41 -1.21
C VAL A 323 4.28 8.47 -0.13
N HIS A 324 5.32 8.91 0.57
CA HIS A 324 5.19 9.78 1.74
C HIS A 324 5.61 11.24 1.47
N GLY A 325 6.15 11.53 0.27
CA GLY A 325 6.67 12.84 -0.08
C GLY A 325 8.08 13.07 0.47
N GLN A 326 8.62 14.25 0.20
CA GLN A 326 9.96 14.63 0.68
C GLN A 326 10.01 14.71 2.20
N GLU A 327 8.95 15.25 2.84
CA GLU A 327 8.85 15.36 4.30
C GLU A 327 8.90 13.98 4.98
N GLY A 328 8.13 13.00 4.47
CA GLY A 328 8.13 11.63 5.01
C GLY A 328 9.48 10.92 4.81
N LEU A 329 10.19 11.20 3.72
CA LEU A 329 11.55 10.70 3.54
C LEU A 329 12.52 11.31 4.56
N GLU A 330 12.47 12.60 4.78
CA GLU A 330 13.32 13.28 5.76
C GLU A 330 13.06 12.80 7.19
N GLU A 331 11.79 12.59 7.55
CA GLU A 331 11.39 11.96 8.80
C GLU A 331 12.01 10.56 8.94
N ALA A 332 11.87 9.71 7.90
CA ALA A 332 12.42 8.36 7.90
C ALA A 332 13.95 8.34 8.01
N LEU A 333 14.64 9.26 7.34
CA LEU A 333 16.11 9.38 7.40
C LEU A 333 16.57 9.87 8.78
N LYS A 334 15.92 10.88 9.36
CA LYS A 334 16.20 11.36 10.71
C LYS A 334 15.99 10.24 11.73
N ALA A 335 14.88 9.52 11.65
CA ALA A 335 14.60 8.39 12.52
C ALA A 335 15.63 7.26 12.35
N THR A 336 16.06 6.98 11.11
CA THR A 336 17.09 5.97 10.83
C THR A 336 18.44 6.36 11.47
N GLU A 337 18.84 7.61 11.34
CA GLU A 337 20.09 8.10 11.94
C GLU A 337 19.98 8.17 13.48
N ALA A 338 18.85 8.62 14.02
CA ALA A 338 18.57 8.65 15.45
C ALA A 338 18.59 7.27 16.10
N LEU A 339 18.24 6.21 15.35
CA LEU A 339 18.26 4.83 15.84
C LEU A 339 19.57 4.09 15.52
N LYS A 340 20.53 4.75 14.86
CA LYS A 340 21.82 4.16 14.53
C LYS A 340 22.73 4.12 15.76
N ARG A 341 23.23 2.94 16.09
CA ARG A 341 24.09 2.72 17.24
C ARG A 341 25.50 3.20 17.01
N GLY A 342 26.14 3.62 18.10
CA GLY A 342 27.54 4.04 18.09
C GLY A 342 27.77 5.44 17.53
N ASN A 343 26.72 6.16 17.20
CA ASN A 343 26.78 7.55 16.79
C ASN A 343 26.45 8.44 18.01
N SER A 344 27.47 8.66 18.86
CA SER A 344 27.37 9.55 20.04
C SER A 344 27.16 11.02 19.67
N ASP A 345 27.41 11.39 18.40
CA ASP A 345 27.40 12.77 17.94
C ASP A 345 25.99 13.20 17.45
N THR A 346 25.08 12.25 17.24
CA THR A 346 23.69 12.59 16.88
C THR A 346 22.94 12.98 18.13
N LYS A 347 22.65 14.27 18.30
CA LYS A 347 21.73 14.73 19.34
C LYS A 347 20.35 14.17 19.04
N LEU A 348 19.90 13.28 19.92
CA LEU A 348 18.52 12.83 19.93
C LEU A 348 17.64 13.98 20.39
N ASP A 349 16.55 14.25 19.71
CA ASP A 349 15.50 15.16 20.12
C ASP A 349 14.19 14.42 20.41
N TRP A 350 13.36 14.96 21.27
CA TRP A 350 12.07 14.41 21.63
C TRP A 350 11.17 14.16 20.42
N LYS A 351 11.10 15.11 19.47
CA LYS A 351 10.21 15.01 18.29
C LYS A 351 10.59 13.84 17.42
N THR A 352 11.87 13.57 17.21
CA THR A 352 12.34 12.43 16.43
C THR A 352 12.00 11.12 17.13
N ILE A 353 12.18 11.04 18.46
CA ILE A 353 11.82 9.84 19.22
C ILE A 353 10.31 9.64 19.28
N GLU A 354 9.54 10.71 19.34
CA GLU A 354 8.08 10.66 19.29
C GLU A 354 7.55 10.21 17.92
N GLY A 355 8.15 10.66 16.83
CA GLY A 355 7.82 10.22 15.47
C GLY A 355 7.96 8.71 15.26
N ILE A 356 8.85 8.05 16.02
CA ILE A 356 9.02 6.59 16.01
C ILE A 356 8.32 5.89 17.19
N ALA A 357 7.50 6.63 17.94
CA ALA A 357 6.87 6.12 19.16
C ALA A 357 6.00 4.88 18.94
N ALA A 358 5.28 4.85 17.81
CA ALA A 358 4.47 3.70 17.43
C ALA A 358 5.30 2.48 16.98
N ASP A 359 6.58 2.69 16.69
CA ASP A 359 7.46 1.69 16.07
C ASP A 359 8.42 1.03 17.07
N VAL A 360 8.59 1.63 18.23
CA VAL A 360 9.49 1.16 19.29
C VAL A 360 8.65 0.89 20.53
N PRO A 361 8.72 -0.32 21.11
CA PRO A 361 8.06 -0.61 22.37
C PRO A 361 8.36 0.46 23.42
N SER A 362 7.38 0.85 24.22
CA SER A 362 7.54 1.88 25.22
C SER A 362 7.06 1.42 26.59
N CYS A 363 7.72 1.89 27.64
CA CYS A 363 7.26 1.81 29.01
C CYS A 363 7.22 3.22 29.61
N SER A 364 6.39 3.43 30.62
CA SER A 364 6.29 4.68 31.34
C SER A 364 6.78 4.49 32.77
N MET A 365 7.72 5.33 33.18
CA MET A 365 8.30 5.37 34.54
C MET A 365 8.30 6.82 35.03
N ASN A 366 8.18 7.00 36.34
CA ASN A 366 8.28 8.35 36.92
C ASN A 366 9.73 8.85 36.84
N TYR A 367 9.90 10.13 36.59
CA TYR A 367 11.22 10.77 36.49
C TYR A 367 12.12 10.45 37.70
N ASP A 368 11.58 10.60 38.92
CA ASP A 368 12.30 10.33 40.16
C ASP A 368 12.72 8.86 40.32
N GLN A 369 12.00 7.93 39.70
CA GLN A 369 12.35 6.50 39.71
C GLN A 369 13.45 6.16 38.72
N VAL A 370 13.57 6.95 37.65
CA VAL A 370 14.59 6.78 36.63
C VAL A 370 15.89 7.45 37.03
N LEU A 371 15.78 8.61 37.68
CA LEU A 371 16.96 9.35 38.14
C LEU A 371 17.72 8.55 39.21
N ASN A 372 19.05 8.44 39.07
CA ASN A 372 19.94 7.68 39.94
C ASN A 372 19.75 6.17 39.99
N ILE A 373 18.85 5.58 39.19
CA ILE A 373 18.75 4.12 39.05
C ILE A 373 20.02 3.54 38.40
N LEU A 374 20.40 2.36 38.79
CA LEU A 374 21.50 1.66 38.10
C LEU A 374 21.06 1.25 36.69
N ILE A 375 21.96 1.40 35.72
CA ILE A 375 21.65 1.10 34.30
C ILE A 375 21.07 -0.29 34.09
N LEU A 376 21.62 -1.31 34.77
CA LEU A 376 21.12 -2.68 34.66
C LEU A 376 19.70 -2.84 35.21
N ASP A 377 19.37 -2.08 36.25
CA ASP A 377 18.03 -2.11 36.85
C ASP A 377 17.03 -1.43 35.92
N LEU A 378 17.41 -0.37 35.22
CA LEU A 378 16.59 0.28 34.21
C LEU A 378 16.23 -0.66 33.06
N TYR A 379 17.18 -1.48 32.56
CA TYR A 379 16.92 -2.47 31.51
C TYR A 379 15.92 -3.55 31.95
N VAL A 380 15.95 -3.93 33.20
CA VAL A 380 15.01 -4.94 33.75
C VAL A 380 13.66 -4.30 34.06
N SER A 381 13.64 -3.13 34.71
CA SER A 381 12.40 -2.43 35.08
C SER A 381 11.61 -1.94 33.86
N SER A 382 12.29 -1.62 32.76
CA SER A 382 11.65 -1.31 31.47
C SER A 382 11.03 -2.52 30.78
N GLY A 383 11.33 -3.74 31.21
CA GLY A 383 10.90 -4.98 30.55
C GLY A 383 11.70 -5.35 29.30
N LEU A 384 12.76 -4.60 28.96
CA LEU A 384 13.61 -4.90 27.80
C LEU A 384 14.43 -6.18 27.98
N LEU A 385 14.81 -6.50 29.23
CA LEU A 385 15.54 -7.70 29.60
C LEU A 385 14.86 -8.40 30.80
N GLU A 386 14.85 -9.70 30.79
CA GLU A 386 14.15 -10.53 31.76
C GLU A 386 14.79 -10.52 33.17
N SER A 387 16.12 -10.28 33.25
CA SER A 387 16.86 -10.35 34.51
C SER A 387 18.16 -9.57 34.49
N LYS A 388 18.66 -9.19 35.70
CA LYS A 388 19.96 -8.57 35.88
C LYS A 388 21.10 -9.46 35.35
N SER A 389 20.98 -10.77 35.43
CA SER A 389 21.95 -11.71 34.90
C SER A 389 22.04 -11.67 33.38
N ALA A 390 20.90 -11.54 32.70
CA ALA A 390 20.83 -11.33 31.27
C ALA A 390 21.42 -9.98 30.87
N ALA A 391 21.14 -8.92 31.62
CA ALA A 391 21.72 -7.61 31.41
C ALA A 391 23.23 -7.56 31.56
N ARG A 392 23.79 -8.21 32.61
CA ARG A 392 25.25 -8.35 32.81
C ARG A 392 25.92 -9.09 31.66
N ARG A 393 25.32 -10.19 31.20
CA ARG A 393 25.84 -10.96 30.06
C ARG A 393 25.88 -10.12 28.79
N MET A 394 24.79 -9.38 28.53
CA MET A 394 24.67 -8.46 27.38
C MET A 394 25.71 -7.32 27.47
N LEU A 395 25.89 -6.74 28.67
CA LEU A 395 26.87 -5.69 28.89
C LEU A 395 28.30 -6.18 28.59
N LYS A 396 28.69 -7.37 29.10
CA LYS A 396 29.99 -7.98 28.81
C LYS A 396 30.22 -8.23 27.31
N GLN A 397 29.16 -8.52 26.56
CA GLN A 397 29.20 -8.68 25.11
C GLN A 397 29.18 -7.33 24.36
N GLY A 398 29.13 -6.20 25.07
CA GLY A 398 29.01 -4.85 24.47
C GLY A 398 27.72 -4.63 23.72
N GLY A 399 26.62 -5.28 24.15
CA GLY A 399 25.32 -5.25 23.48
C GLY A 399 24.34 -4.26 24.08
N LEU A 400 24.69 -3.49 25.13
CA LEU A 400 23.81 -2.49 25.74
C LEU A 400 24.17 -1.08 25.29
N TYR A 401 23.14 -0.30 24.94
CA TYR A 401 23.27 1.08 24.49
C TYR A 401 22.22 1.98 25.15
N LEU A 402 22.66 3.08 25.70
CA LEU A 402 21.85 4.16 26.26
C LEU A 402 21.91 5.36 25.31
N ASN A 403 20.79 5.80 24.77
CA ASN A 403 20.74 6.89 23.77
C ASN A 403 21.77 6.73 22.66
N ASN A 404 21.87 5.50 22.11
CA ASN A 404 22.84 5.05 21.10
C ASN A 404 24.32 4.99 21.55
N ALA A 405 24.68 5.56 22.71
CA ALA A 405 26.01 5.41 23.27
C ALA A 405 26.17 4.05 23.95
N LYS A 406 27.32 3.40 23.74
CA LYS A 406 27.63 2.11 24.36
C LYS A 406 27.73 2.27 25.87
N VAL A 407 27.15 1.33 26.60
CA VAL A 407 27.27 1.29 28.07
C VAL A 407 28.54 0.58 28.47
N ASP A 408 29.40 1.25 29.27
CA ASP A 408 30.72 0.77 29.58
C ASP A 408 30.88 0.13 30.98
N GLY A 409 29.88 0.28 31.87
CA GLY A 409 30.00 -0.22 33.24
C GLY A 409 28.69 -0.61 33.91
N GLU A 410 28.77 -1.61 34.83
CA GLU A 410 27.59 -2.08 35.60
C GLU A 410 27.08 -1.07 36.64
N SER A 411 27.99 -0.27 37.19
CA SER A 411 27.71 0.70 38.25
C SER A 411 27.25 2.08 37.73
N LYS A 412 27.10 2.22 36.40
CA LYS A 412 26.63 3.50 35.80
C LYS A 412 25.24 3.80 36.28
N LYS A 413 25.03 5.00 36.82
CA LYS A 413 23.74 5.55 37.22
C LYS A 413 23.20 6.42 36.12
N ILE A 414 21.88 6.55 36.07
CA ILE A 414 21.19 7.44 35.14
C ILE A 414 21.18 8.85 35.76
N GLU A 415 21.89 9.77 35.12
CA GLU A 415 21.92 11.20 35.44
C GLU A 415 20.91 11.94 34.55
N ALA A 416 20.58 13.18 34.91
CA ALA A 416 19.61 14.00 34.16
C ALA A 416 20.03 14.19 32.70
N ASP A 417 21.33 14.28 32.40
CA ASP A 417 21.88 14.46 31.05
C ASP A 417 21.59 13.30 30.10
N PHE A 418 21.23 12.11 30.65
CA PHE A 418 20.81 10.98 29.85
C PHE A 418 19.33 10.98 29.51
N ILE A 419 18.54 11.92 30.08
CA ILE A 419 17.11 12.06 29.80
C ILE A 419 16.95 13.11 28.70
N VAL A 420 16.59 12.68 27.51
CA VAL A 420 16.44 13.57 26.35
C VAL A 420 15.25 14.49 26.58
N ASP A 421 15.48 15.81 26.53
CA ASP A 421 14.48 16.87 26.72
C ASP A 421 13.63 16.68 28.01
N ASP A 422 14.21 16.11 29.06
CA ASP A 422 13.56 15.75 30.34
C ASP A 422 12.35 14.82 30.20
N LYS A 423 12.24 14.07 29.10
CA LYS A 423 11.04 13.32 28.74
C LYS A 423 11.26 11.86 28.42
N VAL A 424 12.39 11.51 27.82
CA VAL A 424 12.56 10.17 27.25
C VAL A 424 13.97 9.66 27.31
N ILE A 425 14.11 8.34 27.47
CA ILE A 425 15.36 7.59 27.32
C ILE A 425 15.17 6.50 26.27
N LEU A 426 16.13 6.34 25.38
CA LEU A 426 16.18 5.25 24.43
C LEU A 426 17.15 4.14 24.90
N LEU A 427 16.61 2.97 25.20
CA LEU A 427 17.38 1.79 25.55
C LEU A 427 17.49 0.85 24.36
N SER A 428 18.67 0.22 24.19
CA SER A 428 18.83 -0.84 23.17
C SER A 428 19.60 -2.03 23.73
N ALA A 429 19.13 -3.25 23.46
CA ALA A 429 19.76 -4.50 23.86
C ALA A 429 19.92 -5.42 22.63
N GLY A 430 21.17 -5.72 22.27
CA GLY A 430 21.48 -6.49 21.06
C GLY A 430 21.08 -5.75 19.75
N LYS A 431 21.03 -6.42 18.61
CA LYS A 431 20.83 -5.75 17.30
C LYS A 431 19.40 -5.31 17.03
N LYS A 432 18.39 -5.96 17.60
CA LYS A 432 16.97 -5.76 17.23
C LYS A 432 16.13 -5.12 18.35
N ASN A 433 16.47 -5.33 19.61
CA ASN A 433 15.61 -4.95 20.72
C ASN A 433 15.89 -3.50 21.16
N LYS A 434 14.86 -2.67 21.11
CA LYS A 434 14.87 -1.29 21.57
C LYS A 434 13.65 -1.02 22.45
N MET A 435 13.78 -0.13 23.41
CA MET A 435 12.72 0.28 24.32
C MET A 435 12.84 1.78 24.56
N ARG A 436 11.70 2.46 24.52
CA ARG A 436 11.56 3.86 24.92
C ARG A 436 11.00 3.93 26.34
N VAL A 437 11.67 4.63 27.21
CA VAL A 437 11.21 4.89 28.58
C VAL A 437 10.74 6.35 28.64
N ASN A 438 9.44 6.55 28.87
CA ASN A 438 8.80 7.86 28.91
C ASN A 438 8.45 8.27 30.34
N ASP A 439 8.37 9.57 30.60
CA ASP A 439 7.82 10.08 31.83
C ASP A 439 6.29 9.82 31.91
N ARG A 440 5.84 9.35 33.06
CA ARG A 440 4.43 9.01 33.34
C ARG A 440 3.51 10.24 33.34
N VAL A 441 4.00 11.41 33.67
CA VAL A 441 3.21 12.65 33.75
C VAL A 441 2.72 13.09 32.38
N LEU A 442 3.48 12.85 31.31
CA LEU A 442 3.09 13.20 29.93
C LEU A 442 2.09 12.22 29.32
N CYS A 443 2.09 10.95 29.73
CA CYS A 443 1.11 9.96 29.26
C CYS A 443 -0.33 10.29 29.72
N SER A 444 -0.49 10.95 30.87
CA SER A 444 -1.81 11.33 31.42
C SER A 444 -2.38 12.58 30.74
N THR A 445 -1.57 13.44 30.17
CA THR A 445 -2.01 14.68 29.50
C THR A 445 -2.41 14.44 28.04
N LEU A 446 -1.85 13.42 27.38
CA LEU A 446 -2.24 13.01 26.04
C LEU A 446 -3.49 12.10 26.01
N LEU A 447 -3.89 11.54 27.15
CA LEU A 447 -5.09 10.69 27.28
C LEU A 447 -6.39 11.50 27.51
N ASN A 448 -6.31 12.82 27.65
CA ASN A 448 -7.48 13.69 27.82
C ASN A 448 -8.05 14.28 26.53
N GLU A 449 -7.47 13.98 25.38
CA GLU A 449 -8.11 14.19 24.07
C GLU A 449 -8.54 12.84 23.52
N GLU A 450 -9.83 12.51 23.72
CA GLU A 450 -10.64 11.44 23.18
C GLU A 450 -9.99 10.47 22.17
N TRP A 451 -9.29 9.45 22.68
CA TRP A 451 -9.05 8.20 21.96
C TRP A 451 -9.35 7.02 22.87
N SER A 452 -10.52 6.42 22.68
CA SER A 452 -10.87 5.15 23.31
C SER A 452 -9.94 4.05 22.80
N ILE A 453 -9.00 3.63 23.64
CA ILE A 453 -8.18 2.43 23.40
C ILE A 453 -9.01 1.22 23.83
N THR A 454 -9.74 0.64 22.89
CA THR A 454 -10.19 -0.76 23.00
C THR A 454 -9.29 -1.59 22.10
N GLY A 455 -8.43 -2.40 22.71
CA GLY A 455 -7.80 -3.53 22.05
C GLY A 455 -6.29 -3.51 21.90
N ILE A 456 -5.52 -3.56 23.00
CA ILE A 456 -4.22 -4.24 23.06
C ILE A 456 -4.02 -4.67 24.53
N CYS A 457 -4.63 -5.77 24.89
CA CYS A 457 -4.23 -6.66 25.98
C CYS A 457 -4.80 -8.02 25.67
N ASP A 458 -4.03 -8.86 24.98
CA ASP A 458 -4.10 -10.32 25.07
C ASP A 458 -3.05 -10.95 24.13
N ALA A 459 -1.85 -11.05 24.67
CA ALA A 459 -0.87 -12.01 24.15
C ALA A 459 0.20 -12.33 25.21
N ALA A 460 -0.24 -12.67 26.43
CA ALA A 460 0.65 -13.29 27.42
C ALA A 460 -0.16 -14.07 28.46
N SER A 461 -0.87 -15.12 28.04
CA SER A 461 -1.35 -16.17 28.96
C SER A 461 -1.90 -17.36 28.17
N LEU A 462 -1.01 -18.19 27.68
CA LEU A 462 -1.35 -19.57 27.34
C LEU A 462 -0.14 -20.45 27.57
N LYS A 463 0.05 -20.85 28.83
CA LYS A 463 0.66 -22.10 29.24
C LYS A 463 0.62 -22.21 30.77
N THR A 464 -0.46 -22.72 31.33
CA THR A 464 -0.45 -23.75 32.35
C THR A 464 -1.88 -24.25 32.50
N GLY A 465 -2.05 -25.53 32.36
CA GLY A 465 -3.31 -26.23 32.45
C GLY A 465 -3.74 -26.49 33.90
N VAL A 466 -4.92 -27.07 33.95
CA VAL A 466 -5.59 -27.82 35.05
C VAL A 466 -6.76 -27.12 35.71
N GLY A 467 -7.94 -27.57 35.31
CA GLY A 467 -9.05 -28.06 36.12
C GLY A 467 -9.81 -27.08 37.00
N GLY A 468 -11.13 -27.04 36.80
CA GLY A 468 -12.04 -26.81 37.91
C GLY A 468 -13.14 -25.76 37.71
N ASP A 469 -14.24 -26.26 37.25
CA ASP A 469 -15.62 -26.02 37.68
C ASP A 469 -16.33 -24.64 37.56
N ARG A 470 -17.57 -24.82 37.17
CA ARG A 470 -18.67 -23.88 36.90
C ARG A 470 -19.09 -23.03 38.13
N SER A 471 -19.44 -21.79 37.89
CA SER A 471 -20.80 -21.28 38.20
C SER A 471 -20.93 -19.77 37.91
N SER A 472 -21.90 -19.45 37.08
CA SER A 472 -22.83 -18.29 37.08
C SER A 472 -22.41 -16.98 37.75
N LEU A 473 -22.42 -15.87 36.98
CA LEU A 473 -23.15 -14.67 37.44
C LEU A 473 -23.49 -13.74 36.26
N ILE A 474 -24.77 -13.43 36.24
CA ILE A 474 -25.52 -12.55 35.35
C ILE A 474 -25.25 -11.09 35.74
N CYS A 475 -25.30 -10.25 34.75
CA CYS A 475 -25.48 -8.79 34.59
C CYS A 475 -25.81 -7.90 35.85
N PRO A 476 -25.76 -6.58 35.75
CA PRO A 476 -26.47 -5.78 34.72
C PRO A 476 -25.56 -5.00 33.75
#